data_9dd021085f4f51332f91a237585a0d81
#
_entry.id   9dd021085f4f51332f91a237585a0d81
#
_cell.length_a   1.000
_cell.length_b   1.000
_cell.length_c   1.000
_cell.angle_alpha   90.00
_cell.angle_beta   90.00
_cell.angle_gamma   90.00
#
_symmetry.space_group_name_H-M   'P 1'
#
loop_
_entity.id
_entity.type
_entity.pdbx_description
1 polymer ?
#
loop_
_entity_poly.entity_id
_entity_poly.type
_entity_poly.pdbx_seq_one_letter_code
_entity_poly.pdbx_strand_id
1 'polypeptide(L)'
;MNSAKHHEIARNIERSLAKCRPEDVEMRIEAAMLAGTHWLNAALHDIGANPPDKDVMHTYMLTINDFRRLSLPDPQPLAMLAEIEDIRPVYVRGDAPGGRQAADRACSLLDRLRAVALQAAAGR
;
A
#
# COMPACT_ATOMS: atom_id res chain seq x y z
N MET A 1 6.80 13.86 -0.86
CA MET A 1 8.03 13.05 -0.60
C MET A 1 8.45 12.41 -1.92
N ASN A 2 9.74 12.36 -2.24
CA ASN A 2 10.19 11.75 -3.49
C ASN A 2 10.13 10.21 -3.46
N SER A 3 10.22 9.58 -4.63
CA SER A 3 10.04 8.12 -4.74
C SER A 3 11.16 7.35 -4.01
N ALA A 4 12.41 7.84 -4.03
CA ALA A 4 13.52 7.19 -3.33
C ALA A 4 13.27 7.12 -1.82
N LYS A 5 12.72 8.17 -1.23
CA LYS A 5 12.39 8.20 0.19
C LYS A 5 11.22 7.28 0.52
N HIS A 6 10.21 7.21 -0.35
CA HIS A 6 9.12 6.23 -0.21
C HIS A 6 9.65 4.80 -0.23
N HIS A 7 10.57 4.47 -1.15
CA HIS A 7 11.21 3.16 -1.21
C HIS A 7 11.93 2.83 0.11
N GLU A 8 12.71 3.77 0.63
CA GLU A 8 13.45 3.60 1.88
C GLU A 8 12.51 3.29 3.05
N ILE A 9 11.46 4.08 3.22
CA ILE A 9 10.50 3.90 4.32
C ILE A 9 9.75 2.58 4.17
N ALA A 10 9.27 2.26 2.96
CA ALA A 10 8.58 1.00 2.71
C ALA A 10 9.45 -0.21 3.09
N ARG A 11 10.72 -0.20 2.70
CA ARG A 11 11.67 -1.28 3.05
C ARG A 11 11.90 -1.37 4.55
N ASN A 12 11.98 -0.24 5.25
CA ASN A 12 12.11 -0.23 6.71
C ASN A 12 10.89 -0.89 7.38
N ILE A 13 9.69 -0.55 6.91
CA ILE A 13 8.46 -1.14 7.43
C ILE A 13 8.44 -2.64 7.14
N GLU A 14 8.81 -3.07 5.93
CA GLU A 14 8.81 -4.48 5.56
C GLU A 14 9.85 -5.28 6.37
N ARG A 15 10.97 -4.70 6.75
CA ARG A 15 11.92 -5.36 7.67
C ARG A 15 11.27 -5.64 9.02
N SER A 16 10.48 -4.73 9.53
CA SER A 16 9.72 -4.94 10.77
C SER A 16 8.63 -5.99 10.58
N LEU A 17 7.92 -5.94 9.45
CA LEU A 17 6.88 -6.91 9.10
C LEU A 17 7.45 -8.34 9.05
N ALA A 18 8.67 -8.50 8.52
CA ALA A 18 9.31 -9.80 8.42
C ALA A 18 9.56 -10.47 9.78
N LYS A 19 9.56 -9.71 10.87
CA LYS A 19 9.70 -10.22 12.24
C LYS A 19 8.37 -10.63 12.87
N CYS A 20 7.25 -10.31 12.25
CA CYS A 20 5.94 -10.70 12.74
C CYS A 20 5.73 -12.21 12.58
N ARG A 21 5.02 -12.77 13.55
CA ARG A 21 4.55 -14.17 13.47
C ARG A 21 3.23 -14.21 12.70
N PRO A 22 2.83 -15.39 12.17
CA PRO A 22 1.54 -15.49 11.47
C PRO A 22 0.34 -15.04 12.28
N GLU A 23 0.37 -15.21 13.61
CA GLU A 23 -0.71 -14.78 14.52
C GLU A 23 -0.71 -13.29 14.85
N ASP A 24 0.31 -12.55 14.48
CA ASP A 24 0.38 -11.09 14.72
C ASP A 24 -0.45 -10.35 13.68
N VAL A 25 -1.76 -10.60 13.69
CA VAL A 25 -2.71 -10.18 12.64
C VAL A 25 -2.74 -8.66 12.49
N GLU A 26 -2.95 -7.95 13.58
CA GLU A 26 -3.11 -6.49 13.58
C GLU A 26 -1.85 -5.81 13.06
N MET A 27 -0.68 -6.21 13.56
CA MET A 27 0.59 -5.61 13.14
C MET A 27 0.90 -5.91 11.68
N ARG A 28 0.58 -7.11 11.22
CA ARG A 28 0.78 -7.48 9.80
C ARG A 28 -0.08 -6.64 8.89
N ILE A 29 -1.34 -6.43 9.23
CA ILE A 29 -2.27 -5.61 8.43
C ILE A 29 -1.83 -4.14 8.44
N GLU A 30 -1.50 -3.59 9.60
CA GLU A 30 -1.03 -2.20 9.73
C GLU A 30 0.25 -1.97 8.91
N ALA A 31 1.22 -2.87 9.03
CA ALA A 31 2.47 -2.76 8.28
C ALA A 31 2.24 -2.87 6.77
N ALA A 32 1.36 -3.77 6.33
CA ALA A 32 1.01 -3.91 4.92
C ALA A 32 0.38 -2.63 4.37
N MET A 33 -0.51 -1.99 5.13
CA MET A 33 -1.13 -0.73 4.74
C MET A 33 -0.10 0.40 4.64
N LEU A 34 0.75 0.55 5.66
CA LEU A 34 1.74 1.63 5.70
C LEU A 34 2.80 1.46 4.60
N ALA A 35 3.38 0.28 4.46
CA ALA A 35 4.34 0.00 3.40
C ALA A 35 3.69 0.13 2.02
N GLY A 36 2.47 -0.39 1.88
CA GLY A 36 1.71 -0.29 0.63
C GLY A 36 1.45 1.14 0.20
N THR A 37 1.14 2.02 1.15
CA THR A 37 0.97 3.46 0.88
C THR A 37 2.24 4.07 0.31
N HIS A 38 3.41 3.74 0.88
CA HIS A 38 4.69 4.25 0.39
C HIS A 38 5.02 3.70 -1.01
N TRP A 39 4.80 2.41 -1.25
CA TRP A 39 5.02 1.83 -2.58
C TRP A 39 4.09 2.44 -3.63
N LEU A 40 2.81 2.67 -3.29
CA LEU A 40 1.88 3.33 -4.20
C LEU A 40 2.37 4.72 -4.59
N ASN A 41 2.76 5.52 -3.60
CA ASN A 41 3.24 6.88 -3.88
C ASN A 41 4.50 6.87 -4.73
N ALA A 42 5.45 5.98 -4.44
CA ALA A 42 6.65 5.82 -5.26
C ALA A 42 6.29 5.54 -6.72
N ALA A 43 5.36 4.61 -6.96
CA ALA A 43 4.92 4.27 -8.30
C ALA A 43 4.27 5.46 -9.00
N LEU A 44 3.36 6.16 -8.33
CA LEU A 44 2.66 7.31 -8.90
C LEU A 44 3.62 8.46 -9.26
N HIS A 45 4.63 8.70 -8.43
CA HIS A 45 5.64 9.72 -8.72
C HIS A 45 6.52 9.30 -9.90
N ASP A 46 6.94 8.06 -9.94
CA ASP A 46 7.85 7.57 -10.99
C ASP A 46 7.21 7.51 -12.37
N ILE A 47 5.90 7.24 -12.46
CA ILE A 47 5.17 7.29 -13.74
C ILE A 47 4.68 8.70 -14.09
N GLY A 48 4.91 9.68 -13.23
CA GLY A 48 4.49 11.07 -13.47
C GLY A 48 2.99 11.33 -13.26
N ALA A 49 2.27 10.41 -12.62
CA ALA A 49 0.83 10.58 -12.38
C ALA A 49 0.55 11.58 -11.25
N ASN A 50 1.47 11.71 -10.31
CA ASN A 50 1.32 12.61 -9.16
C ASN A 50 2.68 13.22 -8.80
N PRO A 51 2.77 14.54 -8.56
CA PRO A 51 4.05 15.16 -8.21
C PRO A 51 4.47 14.79 -6.77
N PRO A 52 5.79 14.86 -6.46
CA PRO A 52 6.30 14.45 -5.14
C PRO A 52 5.77 15.25 -3.94
N ASP A 53 5.24 16.44 -4.17
CA ASP A 53 4.64 17.26 -3.11
C ASP A 53 3.17 16.89 -2.83
N LYS A 54 2.63 15.90 -3.55
CA LYS A 54 1.25 15.43 -3.39
C LYS A 54 1.23 13.93 -3.15
N ASP A 55 1.39 13.53 -1.89
CA ASP A 55 1.30 12.14 -1.51
C ASP A 55 -0.15 11.73 -1.25
N VAL A 56 -0.49 10.51 -1.66
CA VAL A 56 -1.73 9.86 -1.25
C VAL A 56 -1.52 9.32 0.16
N MET A 57 -2.36 9.74 1.11
CA MET A 57 -2.32 9.22 2.49
C MET A 57 -3.18 7.96 2.61
N HIS A 58 -4.43 8.07 2.16
CA HIS A 58 -5.40 6.97 2.09
C HIS A 58 -6.24 7.12 0.84
N THR A 59 -6.59 6.01 0.20
CA THR A 59 -7.41 6.05 -1.01
C THR A 59 -8.80 6.61 -0.73
N TYR A 60 -9.36 6.34 0.45
CA TYR A 60 -10.69 6.84 0.84
C TYR A 60 -10.72 8.36 1.11
N MET A 61 -9.57 9.01 1.22
CA MET A 61 -9.47 10.47 1.38
C MET A 61 -9.42 11.20 0.04
N LEU A 62 -9.26 10.48 -1.07
CA LEU A 62 -9.24 11.08 -2.40
C LEU A 62 -10.63 11.47 -2.84
N THR A 63 -10.73 12.57 -3.60
CA THR A 63 -11.96 12.88 -4.33
C THR A 63 -12.18 11.82 -5.40
N ILE A 64 -13.44 11.69 -5.86
CA ILE A 64 -13.77 10.77 -6.97
C ILE A 64 -12.92 11.10 -8.21
N ASN A 65 -12.76 12.38 -8.52
CA ASN A 65 -11.98 12.81 -9.68
C ASN A 65 -10.50 12.46 -9.55
N ASP A 66 -9.91 12.65 -8.37
CA ASP A 66 -8.51 12.28 -8.14
C ASP A 66 -8.31 10.77 -8.18
N PHE A 67 -9.22 10.01 -7.60
CA PHE A 67 -9.16 8.54 -7.67
C PHE A 67 -9.19 8.06 -9.12
N ARG A 68 -10.10 8.62 -9.93
CA ARG A 68 -10.20 8.29 -11.36
C ARG A 68 -8.94 8.68 -12.12
N ARG A 69 -8.45 9.90 -11.90
CA ARG A 69 -7.24 10.42 -12.55
C ARG A 69 -6.01 9.55 -12.27
N LEU A 70 -5.80 9.20 -11.00
CA LEU A 70 -4.66 8.40 -10.58
C LEU A 70 -4.79 6.92 -10.99
N SER A 71 -6.00 6.46 -11.32
CA SER A 71 -6.27 5.11 -11.80
C SER A 71 -6.12 4.96 -13.32
N LEU A 72 -6.01 6.07 -14.07
CA LEU A 72 -5.96 6.02 -15.54
C LEU A 72 -4.77 5.24 -16.09
N PRO A 73 -3.52 5.42 -15.59
CA PRO A 73 -2.39 4.66 -16.10
C PRO A 73 -2.51 3.15 -15.83
N ASP A 74 -2.98 2.80 -14.63
CA ASP A 74 -3.24 1.43 -14.20
C ASP A 74 -4.19 1.50 -12.99
N PRO A 75 -5.38 0.88 -13.06
CA PRO A 75 -6.33 0.91 -11.95
C PRO A 75 -5.96 -0.01 -10.79
N GLN A 76 -5.03 -0.94 -10.97
CA GLN A 76 -4.69 -1.97 -9.99
C GLN A 76 -4.06 -1.43 -8.70
N PRO A 77 -3.04 -0.54 -8.74
CA PRO A 77 -2.36 -0.12 -7.51
C PRO A 77 -3.28 0.56 -6.50
N LEU A 78 -4.12 1.49 -6.94
CA LEU A 78 -5.08 2.14 -6.04
C LEU A 78 -6.12 1.16 -5.50
N ALA A 79 -6.63 0.26 -6.34
CA ALA A 79 -7.57 -0.77 -5.93
C ALA A 79 -6.95 -1.73 -4.90
N MET A 80 -5.69 -2.10 -5.06
CA MET A 80 -4.98 -2.96 -4.11
C MET A 80 -4.81 -2.29 -2.75
N LEU A 81 -4.40 -1.03 -2.71
CA LEU A 81 -4.30 -0.29 -1.45
C LEU A 81 -5.67 -0.12 -0.79
N ALA A 82 -6.69 0.19 -1.57
CA ALA A 82 -8.06 0.32 -1.06
C ALA A 82 -8.54 -0.99 -0.42
N GLU A 83 -8.21 -2.13 -0.99
CA GLU A 83 -8.56 -3.44 -0.42
C GLU A 83 -7.85 -3.65 0.93
N ILE A 84 -6.56 -3.31 1.05
CA ILE A 84 -5.84 -3.40 2.33
C ILE A 84 -6.50 -2.48 3.37
N GLU A 85 -6.83 -1.27 2.98
CA GLU A 85 -7.50 -0.30 3.87
C GLU A 85 -8.86 -0.81 4.35
N ASP A 86 -9.61 -1.51 3.51
CA ASP A 86 -10.92 -2.09 3.87
C ASP A 86 -10.81 -3.28 4.83
N ILE A 87 -9.71 -4.01 4.79
CA ILE A 87 -9.43 -5.10 5.73
C ILE A 87 -9.25 -4.58 7.16
N ARG A 88 -8.66 -3.42 7.32
CA ARG A 88 -8.23 -2.88 8.60
C ARG A 88 -9.37 -2.71 9.62
N PRO A 89 -10.50 -2.04 9.32
CA PRO A 89 -11.54 -1.85 10.34
C PRO A 89 -12.21 -3.15 10.78
N VAL A 90 -12.23 -4.17 9.94
CA VAL A 90 -12.87 -5.45 10.23
C VAL A 90 -12.00 -6.32 11.15
N TYR A 91 -10.69 -6.37 10.91
CA TYR A 91 -9.77 -7.33 11.54
C TYR A 91 -8.78 -6.70 12.51
N VAL A 92 -8.61 -5.39 12.51
CA VAL A 92 -7.75 -4.67 13.46
C VAL A 92 -8.58 -4.06 14.59
N ARG A 93 -9.69 -3.39 14.25
CA ARG A 93 -10.58 -2.76 15.22
C ARG A 93 -11.71 -3.67 15.67
N GLY A 94 -12.18 -4.54 14.78
CA GLY A 94 -13.14 -5.59 15.07
C GLY A 94 -12.45 -6.90 15.43
N ASP A 95 -13.22 -7.89 15.80
CA ASP A 95 -12.75 -9.23 16.16
C ASP A 95 -13.39 -10.30 15.27
N ALA A 96 -13.61 -9.99 14.00
CA ALA A 96 -14.17 -10.91 13.04
C ALA A 96 -13.24 -12.14 12.88
N PRO A 97 -13.82 -13.34 12.68
CA PRO A 97 -13.03 -14.54 12.42
C PRO A 97 -12.30 -14.43 11.08
N GLY A 98 -11.20 -15.15 10.92
CA GLY A 98 -10.44 -15.19 9.66
C GLY A 98 -9.34 -14.13 9.58
N GLY A 99 -8.87 -13.60 10.71
CA GLY A 99 -7.84 -12.57 10.76
C GLY A 99 -6.53 -12.99 10.10
N ARG A 100 -6.09 -14.24 10.27
CA ARG A 100 -4.85 -14.72 9.63
C ARG A 100 -4.95 -14.71 8.12
N GLN A 101 -6.05 -15.18 7.54
CA GLN A 101 -6.26 -15.14 6.10
C GLN A 101 -6.33 -13.69 5.58
N ALA A 102 -6.98 -12.81 6.36
CA ALA A 102 -7.03 -11.39 6.01
C ALA A 102 -5.63 -10.75 6.01
N ALA A 103 -4.80 -11.07 7.01
CA ALA A 103 -3.41 -10.61 7.07
C ALA A 103 -2.58 -11.18 5.92
N ASP A 104 -2.76 -12.46 5.58
CA ASP A 104 -2.10 -13.08 4.42
C ASP A 104 -2.50 -12.37 3.13
N ARG A 105 -3.78 -12.04 2.97
CA ARG A 105 -4.27 -11.28 1.81
C ARG A 105 -3.64 -9.90 1.74
N ALA A 106 -3.59 -9.17 2.86
CA ALA A 106 -2.97 -7.85 2.93
C ALA A 106 -1.48 -7.90 2.54
N CYS A 107 -0.74 -8.89 3.05
CA CYS A 107 0.67 -9.07 2.71
C CYS A 107 0.87 -9.47 1.24
N SER A 108 -0.02 -10.27 0.67
CA SER A 108 0.02 -10.61 -0.75
C SER A 108 -0.20 -9.36 -1.63
N LEU A 109 -1.15 -8.50 -1.25
CA LEU A 109 -1.38 -7.23 -1.95
C LEU A 109 -0.18 -6.29 -1.82
N LEU A 110 0.45 -6.26 -0.64
CA LEU A 110 1.69 -5.50 -0.42
C LEU A 110 2.79 -5.95 -1.38
N ASP A 111 2.99 -7.26 -1.53
CA ASP A 111 4.00 -7.81 -2.45
C ASP A 111 3.76 -7.34 -3.88
N ARG A 112 2.50 -7.28 -4.30
CA ARG A 112 2.11 -6.81 -5.62
C ARG A 112 2.34 -5.31 -5.78
N LEU A 113 2.02 -4.51 -4.76
CA LEU A 113 2.29 -3.06 -4.76
C LEU A 113 3.78 -2.78 -4.87
N ARG A 114 4.61 -3.52 -4.13
CA ARG A 114 6.06 -3.40 -4.23
C ARG A 114 6.54 -3.71 -5.65
N ALA A 115 6.04 -4.77 -6.25
CA ALA A 115 6.42 -5.14 -7.62
C ALA A 115 6.07 -4.04 -8.62
N VAL A 116 4.90 -3.43 -8.50
CA VAL A 116 4.50 -2.30 -9.35
C VAL A 116 5.46 -1.12 -9.18
N ALA A 117 5.80 -0.78 -7.93
CA ALA A 117 6.69 0.35 -7.65
C ALA A 117 8.11 0.11 -8.19
N LEU A 118 8.64 -1.09 -8.03
CA LEU A 118 9.97 -1.45 -8.55
C LEU A 118 10.01 -1.42 -10.07
N GLN A 119 8.95 -1.87 -10.72
CA GLN A 119 8.85 -1.80 -12.18
C GLN A 119 8.75 -0.36 -12.67
N ALA A 120 7.99 0.49 -12.00
CA ALA A 120 7.89 1.91 -12.33
C ALA A 120 9.26 2.61 -12.19
N ALA A 121 10.01 2.29 -11.14
CA ALA A 121 11.35 2.83 -10.94
C ALA A 121 12.32 2.39 -12.05
N ALA A 122 12.24 1.15 -12.51
CA ALA A 122 13.08 0.62 -13.58
C ALA A 122 12.74 1.21 -14.96
N GLY A 123 11.50 1.67 -15.15
CA GLY A 123 11.02 2.26 -16.40
C GLY A 123 11.36 3.74 -16.59
N ARG A 124 12.00 4.35 -15.59
CA ARG A 124 12.39 5.77 -15.68
C ARG A 124 13.57 5.98 -16.60
#